data_c95d25b96658af132eaa3dbb10b52c2b
#
_entry.id   c95d25b96658af132eaa3dbb10b52c2b
#
_cell.length_a   1.000
_cell.length_b   1.000
_cell.length_c   1.000
_cell.angle_alpha   90.00
_cell.angle_beta   90.00
_cell.angle_gamma   90.00
#
_symmetry.space_group_name_H-M   'P 1'
#
loop_
_entity.id
_entity.type
_entity.pdbx_description
1 polymer ?
#
loop_
_entity_poly.entity_id
_entity_poly.type
_entity_poly.pdbx_seq_one_letter_code
_entity_poly.pdbx_strand_id
1 'polypeptide(L)'
;VWDRGSLFASTDQSPRIPRSARVPDCPTPVFYPLKTLRTMSLHQFLLEPITCHAWNRDRTQIALSPNNHEVHIYKKNGSQWVKAHELKEHNGHITGIDWAPKSDRIVTCGADRNAYVWSQKDGVWKPTLVILRINRAATFVKWSPLENKFAVGSGARLISVCYFESENDWWVSKHIKKPIRSTVLSLDWHPNNVLLAAGSCDFKCRVFSAYIKEVDEKPASTPWGSKMPFGQLMSEFGGSGTGGWVHGVSFSASGSRLAWVSHDSTVSVADASKSVQVSTLKTEFLPLLSVSFVSENSVVAAGHDCCPMLFNYDDRGCLTFVSKLDIPKQSIQRNMSAMERFRNMDKRATTEDRNTALETLHQNSITQVSIYEVDKQDCRKFCTTGIDGAMTIWDFKTLESSIQGLRIM
;
A
#
# COMPACT_ATOMS: atom_id res chain seq x y z
N VAL A 1 3.32 75.61 -28.89
CA VAL A 1 2.84 76.56 -29.88
C VAL A 1 1.52 76.03 -30.46
N TRP A 2 0.46 76.75 -30.10
CA TRP A 2 -0.88 76.83 -30.73
C TRP A 2 -1.79 75.57 -30.53
N ASP A 3 -2.86 75.60 -29.83
CA ASP A 3 -4.01 76.47 -29.48
C ASP A 3 -5.28 76.22 -30.34
N ARG A 4 -6.37 75.96 -29.57
CA ARG A 4 -7.81 76.31 -29.86
C ARG A 4 -8.46 75.56 -31.04
N GLY A 5 -9.65 75.16 -30.95
CA GLY A 5 -10.81 75.51 -30.12
C GLY A 5 -12.07 74.92 -30.70
N SER A 6 -13.01 74.82 -29.80
CA SER A 6 -14.42 75.17 -29.77
C SER A 6 -15.46 74.35 -30.58
N LEU A 7 -16.38 73.81 -29.75
CA LEU A 7 -17.85 73.97 -29.85
C LEU A 7 -18.59 73.51 -31.12
N PHE A 8 -19.46 72.50 -30.95
CA PHE A 8 -20.90 72.72 -31.10
C PHE A 8 -21.72 71.58 -30.49
N ALA A 9 -22.73 72.05 -29.75
CA ALA A 9 -23.77 71.23 -29.13
C ALA A 9 -24.89 70.94 -30.15
N SER A 10 -25.60 69.89 -29.99
CA SER A 10 -27.05 69.67 -30.09
C SER A 10 -27.34 68.22 -30.38
N THR A 11 -28.24 67.58 -29.89
CA THR A 11 -29.56 67.61 -29.38
C THR A 11 -30.01 66.19 -29.18
N ASP A 12 -30.52 65.93 -28.03
CA ASP A 12 -31.25 64.77 -27.53
C ASP A 12 -32.37 64.36 -28.48
N GLN A 13 -32.47 63.06 -28.83
CA GLN A 13 -33.74 62.38 -29.06
C GLN A 13 -33.53 60.85 -29.01
N SER A 14 -33.67 60.29 -27.87
CA SER A 14 -33.90 58.81 -27.69
C SER A 14 -35.41 58.52 -27.75
N PRO A 15 -35.86 57.55 -28.50
CA PRO A 15 -37.25 57.09 -28.43
C PRO A 15 -37.49 56.23 -27.18
N ARG A 16 -38.53 56.61 -26.43
CA ARG A 16 -39.07 55.84 -25.31
C ARG A 16 -39.70 54.53 -25.81
N ILE A 17 -39.27 53.41 -25.25
CA ILE A 17 -39.93 52.11 -25.38
C ILE A 17 -40.97 51.96 -24.26
N PRO A 18 -42.20 51.49 -24.53
CA PRO A 18 -43.27 51.41 -23.54
C PRO A 18 -43.04 50.26 -22.54
N ARG A 19 -43.34 50.52 -21.27
CA ARG A 19 -43.52 49.51 -20.23
C ARG A 19 -44.77 48.69 -20.52
N SER A 20 -44.62 47.38 -20.74
CA SER A 20 -45.53 46.37 -20.24
C SER A 20 -45.19 45.00 -20.81
N ALA A 21 -44.72 44.12 -19.96
CA ALA A 21 -45.07 42.70 -19.85
C ALA A 21 -44.26 42.13 -18.68
N ARG A 22 -44.92 41.82 -17.58
CA ARG A 22 -44.35 41.03 -16.50
C ARG A 22 -44.10 39.63 -17.07
N VAL A 23 -42.84 39.23 -17.12
CA VAL A 23 -42.43 37.83 -17.31
C VAL A 23 -42.65 37.13 -15.97
N PRO A 24 -43.32 35.95 -15.94
CA PRO A 24 -43.53 35.23 -14.70
C PRO A 24 -42.19 34.78 -14.09
N ASP A 25 -42.09 34.95 -12.79
CA ASP A 25 -40.94 34.53 -11.98
C ASP A 25 -40.58 33.06 -12.25
N CYS A 26 -39.47 32.87 -12.93
CA CYS A 26 -38.83 31.57 -12.99
C CYS A 26 -38.29 31.25 -11.58
N PRO A 27 -38.63 30.11 -11.00
CA PRO A 27 -38.11 29.77 -9.69
C PRO A 27 -36.58 29.69 -9.76
N THR A 28 -35.93 30.48 -8.93
CA THR A 28 -34.49 30.41 -8.70
C THR A 28 -34.10 28.97 -8.46
N PRO A 29 -33.13 28.40 -9.22
CA PRO A 29 -32.65 27.07 -8.93
C PRO A 29 -32.06 27.09 -7.51
N VAL A 30 -32.69 26.35 -6.63
CA VAL A 30 -32.13 26.02 -5.31
C VAL A 30 -30.89 25.19 -5.58
N PHE A 31 -29.74 25.82 -5.47
CA PHE A 31 -28.46 25.11 -5.43
C PHE A 31 -28.43 24.32 -4.14
N TYR A 32 -28.84 23.05 -4.21
CA TYR A 32 -28.41 22.07 -3.23
C TYR A 32 -26.87 22.01 -3.34
N PRO A 33 -26.14 22.25 -2.25
CA PRO A 33 -24.72 21.99 -2.28
C PRO A 33 -24.57 20.51 -2.64
N LEU A 34 -24.04 20.22 -3.82
CA LEU A 34 -23.52 18.89 -4.15
C LEU A 34 -22.64 18.51 -2.98
N LYS A 35 -23.14 17.64 -2.10
CA LYS A 35 -22.30 16.91 -1.16
C LYS A 35 -21.26 16.25 -2.05
N THR A 36 -20.08 16.83 -2.07
CA THR A 36 -18.90 16.18 -2.62
C THR A 36 -18.81 14.85 -1.87
N LEU A 37 -19.24 13.78 -2.53
CA LEU A 37 -19.02 12.43 -2.08
C LEU A 37 -17.49 12.31 -1.95
N ARG A 38 -17.00 12.50 -0.72
CA ARG A 38 -15.63 12.16 -0.36
C ARG A 38 -15.55 10.64 -0.39
N THR A 39 -15.21 10.11 -1.54
CA THR A 39 -15.16 8.69 -1.83
C THR A 39 -14.02 7.99 -1.11
N MET A 40 -12.96 8.75 -0.70
CA MET A 40 -11.77 8.24 -0.03
C MET A 40 -11.39 9.16 1.12
N SER A 41 -10.88 8.59 2.22
CA SER A 41 -10.38 9.38 3.33
C SER A 41 -8.86 9.47 3.26
N LEU A 42 -8.37 10.70 3.00
CA LEU A 42 -6.95 11.06 3.01
C LEU A 42 -6.61 11.70 4.35
N HIS A 43 -5.57 11.21 5.00
CA HIS A 43 -5.05 11.74 6.26
C HIS A 43 -3.57 12.06 6.10
N GLN A 44 -3.21 13.33 6.25
CA GLN A 44 -1.82 13.77 6.27
C GLN A 44 -1.31 13.67 7.70
N PHE A 45 -0.51 12.64 7.99
CA PHE A 45 0.07 12.46 9.32
C PHE A 45 1.34 13.24 9.52
N LEU A 46 2.23 13.21 8.53
CA LEU A 46 3.59 13.68 8.61
C LEU A 46 3.95 14.50 7.37
N LEU A 47 4.99 15.29 7.49
CA LEU A 47 5.70 15.85 6.34
C LEU A 47 6.79 14.89 5.85
N GLU A 48 7.32 14.07 6.76
CA GLU A 48 8.32 13.04 6.48
C GLU A 48 7.68 11.82 5.81
N PRO A 49 8.47 11.03 5.05
CA PRO A 49 8.00 9.78 4.46
C PRO A 49 7.49 8.79 5.50
N ILE A 50 6.40 8.08 5.19
CA ILE A 50 6.00 6.88 5.92
C ILE A 50 6.60 5.68 5.20
N THR A 51 7.51 4.97 5.87
CA THR A 51 8.22 3.82 5.28
C THR A 51 7.49 2.51 5.48
N CYS A 52 6.76 2.37 6.58
CA CYS A 52 5.96 1.18 6.90
C CYS A 52 4.88 1.54 7.93
N HIS A 53 3.84 0.72 7.96
CA HIS A 53 2.76 0.85 8.92
C HIS A 53 2.17 -0.52 9.30
N ALA A 54 1.45 -0.56 10.41
CA ALA A 54 0.65 -1.71 10.83
C ALA A 54 -0.57 -1.26 11.62
N TRP A 55 -1.67 -2.00 11.46
CA TRP A 55 -2.93 -1.76 12.12
C TRP A 55 -3.13 -2.70 13.31
N ASN A 56 -3.75 -2.20 14.39
CA ASN A 56 -4.27 -3.06 15.43
C ASN A 56 -5.54 -3.79 14.94
N ARG A 57 -6.05 -4.73 15.73
CA ARG A 57 -7.15 -5.63 15.33
C ARG A 57 -8.42 -4.89 14.88
N ASP A 58 -8.84 -3.89 15.63
CA ASP A 58 -10.09 -3.17 15.40
C ASP A 58 -9.95 -1.91 14.52
N ARG A 59 -8.74 -1.67 14.01
CA ARG A 59 -8.42 -0.50 13.16
C ARG A 59 -8.62 0.86 13.85
N THR A 60 -8.58 0.87 15.17
CA THR A 60 -8.63 2.11 15.96
C THR A 60 -7.27 2.76 16.15
N GLN A 61 -6.20 2.01 15.92
CA GLN A 61 -4.82 2.48 16.04
C GLN A 61 -3.96 2.01 14.87
N ILE A 62 -3.06 2.89 14.45
CA ILE A 62 -2.03 2.60 13.44
C ILE A 62 -0.65 2.92 14.01
N ALA A 63 0.28 1.97 13.87
CA ALA A 63 1.70 2.19 14.09
C ALA A 63 2.38 2.50 12.77
N LEU A 64 3.20 3.53 12.73
CA LEU A 64 3.92 3.92 11.51
C LEU A 64 5.32 4.44 11.82
N SER A 65 6.20 4.35 10.84
CA SER A 65 7.55 4.91 10.93
C SER A 65 7.66 6.18 10.09
N PRO A 66 8.08 7.30 10.69
CA PRO A 66 8.32 8.57 9.98
C PRO A 66 9.73 8.64 9.36
N ASN A 67 10.24 7.55 8.82
CA ASN A 67 11.57 7.45 8.22
C ASN A 67 12.73 7.81 9.18
N ASN A 68 12.61 7.39 10.41
CA ASN A 68 13.64 7.55 11.44
C ASN A 68 13.72 6.31 12.35
N HIS A 69 14.30 6.44 13.53
CA HIS A 69 14.45 5.36 14.52
C HIS A 69 13.25 5.20 15.47
N GLU A 70 12.17 5.94 15.24
CA GLU A 70 10.97 5.92 16.09
C GLU A 70 9.80 5.24 15.39
N VAL A 71 8.90 4.65 16.20
CA VAL A 71 7.57 4.24 15.78
C VAL A 71 6.56 5.15 16.44
N HIS A 72 5.66 5.74 15.67
CA HIS A 72 4.56 6.55 16.17
C HIS A 72 3.25 5.76 16.09
N ILE A 73 2.52 5.71 17.19
CA ILE A 73 1.19 5.11 17.25
C ILE A 73 0.14 6.23 17.28
N TYR A 74 -0.71 6.26 16.27
CA TYR A 74 -1.85 7.17 16.19
C TYR A 74 -3.14 6.44 16.53
N LYS A 75 -3.97 7.10 17.36
CA LYS A 75 -5.28 6.61 17.75
C LYS A 75 -6.37 7.44 17.10
N LYS A 76 -7.40 6.76 16.63
CA LYS A 76 -8.58 7.41 16.05
C LYS A 76 -9.40 8.10 17.15
N ASN A 77 -9.65 9.38 16.99
CA ASN A 77 -10.51 10.19 17.85
C ASN A 77 -11.53 10.92 16.98
N GLY A 78 -12.74 10.36 16.86
CA GLY A 78 -13.74 10.85 15.92
C GLY A 78 -13.26 10.74 14.47
N SER A 79 -13.15 11.88 13.79
CA SER A 79 -12.65 11.97 12.41
C SER A 79 -11.15 12.24 12.32
N GLN A 80 -10.48 12.44 13.46
CA GLN A 80 -9.06 12.80 13.52
C GLN A 80 -8.21 11.65 14.04
N TRP A 81 -6.93 11.66 13.70
CA TRP A 81 -5.91 10.78 14.21
C TRP A 81 -4.97 11.57 15.13
N VAL A 82 -4.80 11.09 16.35
CA VAL A 82 -3.98 11.75 17.37
C VAL A 82 -2.84 10.83 17.78
N LYS A 83 -1.62 11.35 17.80
CA LYS A 83 -0.45 10.60 18.26
C LYS A 83 -0.60 10.27 19.74
N ALA A 84 -0.65 8.97 20.04
CA ALA A 84 -0.85 8.44 21.40
C ALA A 84 0.43 7.92 22.04
N HIS A 85 1.33 7.33 21.25
CA HIS A 85 2.56 6.71 21.75
C HIS A 85 3.73 6.92 20.78
N GLU A 86 4.93 6.89 21.33
CA GLU A 86 6.20 6.80 20.60
C GLU A 86 7.01 5.63 21.14
N LEU A 87 7.48 4.76 20.26
CA LEU A 87 8.33 3.61 20.62
C LEU A 87 9.77 3.94 20.21
N LYS A 88 10.67 4.06 21.19
CA LYS A 88 12.05 4.53 21.00
C LYS A 88 13.06 3.56 21.61
N GLU A 89 13.55 2.63 20.81
CA GLU A 89 14.62 1.69 21.20
C GLU A 89 15.63 1.47 20.09
N HIS A 90 15.18 1.57 18.82
CA HIS A 90 16.05 1.41 17.68
C HIS A 90 17.08 2.53 17.57
N ASN A 91 18.32 2.17 17.17
CA ASN A 91 19.39 3.11 16.87
C ASN A 91 19.60 3.37 15.37
N GLY A 92 18.75 2.81 14.53
CA GLY A 92 18.72 2.98 13.09
C GLY A 92 17.29 3.11 12.57
N HIS A 93 17.16 3.49 11.30
CA HIS A 93 15.85 3.64 10.68
C HIS A 93 15.02 2.37 10.81
N ILE A 94 13.75 2.53 11.17
CA ILE A 94 12.77 1.46 11.16
C ILE A 94 12.48 1.07 9.72
N THR A 95 12.55 -0.22 9.43
CA THR A 95 12.32 -0.79 8.10
C THR A 95 11.07 -1.66 8.01
N GLY A 96 10.56 -2.13 9.14
CA GLY A 96 9.37 -2.94 9.19
C GLY A 96 8.66 -2.85 10.53
N ILE A 97 7.33 -2.94 10.48
CA ILE A 97 6.43 -2.98 11.63
C ILE A 97 5.34 -3.99 11.31
N ASP A 98 4.97 -4.81 12.29
CA ASP A 98 3.76 -5.61 12.21
C ASP A 98 3.07 -5.71 13.57
N TRP A 99 1.75 -5.70 13.55
CA TRP A 99 0.93 -5.71 14.76
C TRP A 99 0.09 -6.97 14.80
N ALA A 100 0.35 -7.84 15.76
CA ALA A 100 -0.36 -9.10 15.94
C ALA A 100 -1.78 -8.83 16.46
N PRO A 101 -2.84 -9.19 15.71
CA PRO A 101 -4.21 -8.80 16.06
C PRO A 101 -4.77 -9.53 17.28
N LYS A 102 -4.31 -10.73 17.59
CA LYS A 102 -4.83 -11.54 18.72
C LYS A 102 -4.11 -11.22 20.00
N SER A 103 -2.78 -11.20 19.98
CA SER A 103 -1.93 -10.96 21.15
C SER A 103 -1.67 -9.47 21.43
N ASP A 104 -2.06 -8.60 20.51
CA ASP A 104 -1.84 -7.15 20.58
C ASP A 104 -0.37 -6.74 20.76
N ARG A 105 0.57 -7.58 20.28
CA ARG A 105 1.99 -7.30 20.28
C ARG A 105 2.43 -6.68 18.96
N ILE A 106 3.34 -5.72 19.06
CA ILE A 106 3.99 -5.13 17.89
C ILE A 106 5.39 -5.70 17.76
N VAL A 107 5.80 -6.06 16.55
CA VAL A 107 7.18 -6.36 16.22
C VAL A 107 7.73 -5.29 15.29
N THR A 108 8.93 -4.82 15.57
CA THR A 108 9.65 -3.85 14.75
C THR A 108 11.03 -4.38 14.37
N CYS A 109 11.51 -4.00 13.20
CA CYS A 109 12.90 -4.25 12.80
C CYS A 109 13.49 -2.99 12.15
N GLY A 110 14.81 -2.90 12.11
CA GLY A 110 15.46 -1.70 11.64
C GLY A 110 16.85 -1.91 11.03
N ALA A 111 17.38 -0.81 10.53
CA ALA A 111 18.74 -0.73 9.96
C ALA A 111 19.85 -0.99 10.99
N ASP A 112 19.54 -0.87 12.28
CA ASP A 112 20.42 -1.23 13.40
C ASP A 112 20.62 -2.76 13.58
N ARG A 113 20.01 -3.59 12.73
CA ARG A 113 20.10 -5.06 12.74
C ARG A 113 19.35 -5.71 13.91
N ASN A 114 18.50 -4.97 14.57
CA ASN A 114 17.71 -5.42 15.71
C ASN A 114 16.23 -5.60 15.34
N ALA A 115 15.57 -6.46 16.10
CA ALA A 115 14.12 -6.52 16.20
C ALA A 115 13.71 -6.37 17.67
N TYR A 116 12.56 -5.78 17.91
CA TYR A 116 11.93 -5.68 19.21
C TYR A 116 10.50 -6.18 19.13
N VAL A 117 10.11 -6.95 20.16
CA VAL A 117 8.72 -7.28 20.41
C VAL A 117 8.21 -6.36 21.51
N TRP A 118 7.18 -5.62 21.20
CA TRP A 118 6.56 -4.64 22.10
C TRP A 118 5.27 -5.20 22.65
N SER A 119 5.13 -5.20 23.97
CA SER A 119 3.92 -5.58 24.68
C SER A 119 3.43 -4.43 25.52
N GLN A 120 2.11 -4.20 25.53
CA GLN A 120 1.51 -3.15 26.33
C GLN A 120 1.06 -3.73 27.68
N LYS A 121 1.53 -3.11 28.76
CA LYS A 121 1.09 -3.40 30.11
C LYS A 121 0.81 -2.10 30.83
N ASP A 122 -0.36 -1.99 31.42
CA ASP A 122 -0.81 -0.78 32.17
C ASP A 122 -0.71 0.51 31.32
N GLY A 123 -1.05 0.41 30.03
CA GLY A 123 -0.99 1.52 29.09
C GLY A 123 0.42 1.90 28.58
N VAL A 124 1.45 1.17 29.00
CA VAL A 124 2.85 1.40 28.62
C VAL A 124 3.37 0.29 27.71
N TRP A 125 3.92 0.68 26.55
CA TRP A 125 4.59 -0.24 25.65
C TRP A 125 6.01 -0.54 26.13
N LYS A 126 6.31 -1.82 26.34
CA LYS A 126 7.62 -2.30 26.80
C LYS A 126 8.28 -3.14 25.72
N PRO A 127 9.54 -2.82 25.35
CA PRO A 127 10.30 -3.58 24.36
C PRO A 127 10.95 -4.83 24.95
N THR A 128 11.03 -5.86 24.13
CA THR A 128 11.90 -7.03 24.34
C THR A 128 12.81 -7.18 23.13
N LEU A 129 14.10 -7.13 23.35
CA LEU A 129 15.07 -7.30 22.28
C LEU A 129 15.05 -8.72 21.75
N VAL A 130 15.05 -8.86 20.42
CA VAL A 130 15.19 -10.14 19.74
C VAL A 130 16.50 -10.13 18.94
N ILE A 131 17.40 -11.04 19.28
CA ILE A 131 18.71 -11.14 18.64
C ILE A 131 18.57 -11.93 17.33
N LEU A 132 18.63 -11.19 16.21
CA LEU A 132 18.46 -11.77 14.87
C LEU A 132 19.70 -12.50 14.35
N ARG A 133 20.87 -12.24 14.92
CA ARG A 133 22.18 -12.77 14.48
C ARG A 133 22.47 -12.46 13.00
N ILE A 134 22.20 -11.23 12.57
CA ILE A 134 22.45 -10.73 11.22
C ILE A 134 23.52 -9.64 11.23
N ASN A 135 24.27 -9.52 10.14
CA ASN A 135 25.37 -8.57 9.97
C ASN A 135 25.03 -7.42 8.98
N ARG A 136 23.80 -7.37 8.48
CA ARG A 136 23.27 -6.34 7.61
C ARG A 136 21.88 -5.91 8.11
N ALA A 137 21.44 -4.75 7.66
CA ALA A 137 20.14 -4.20 8.03
C ALA A 137 19.00 -5.20 7.83
N ALA A 138 18.06 -5.24 8.77
CA ALA A 138 16.76 -5.83 8.58
C ALA A 138 15.95 -4.97 7.61
N THR A 139 15.06 -5.59 6.82
CA THR A 139 14.34 -4.91 5.73
C THR A 139 12.84 -5.04 5.84
N PHE A 140 12.34 -6.09 6.47
CA PHE A 140 10.93 -6.40 6.55
C PHE A 140 10.66 -7.35 7.73
N VAL A 141 9.48 -7.25 8.34
CA VAL A 141 9.06 -8.15 9.42
C VAL A 141 7.58 -8.46 9.30
N LYS A 142 7.21 -9.70 9.63
CA LYS A 142 5.80 -10.11 9.67
C LYS A 142 5.55 -11.24 10.67
N TRP A 143 4.50 -11.07 11.48
CA TRP A 143 3.99 -12.13 12.33
C TRP A 143 3.41 -13.28 11.51
N SER A 144 3.61 -14.52 12.00
CA SER A 144 2.89 -15.67 11.48
C SER A 144 1.39 -15.61 11.85
N PRO A 145 0.50 -16.28 11.11
CA PRO A 145 -0.95 -16.22 11.36
C PRO A 145 -1.39 -16.64 12.79
N LEU A 146 -0.69 -17.58 13.41
CA LEU A 146 -0.95 -17.98 14.80
C LEU A 146 -0.21 -17.12 15.83
N GLU A 147 0.62 -16.17 15.37
CA GLU A 147 1.38 -15.23 16.22
C GLU A 147 2.39 -15.90 17.18
N ASN A 148 2.72 -17.13 16.92
CA ASN A 148 3.75 -17.88 17.68
C ASN A 148 5.16 -17.72 17.09
N LYS A 149 5.26 -17.13 15.89
CA LYS A 149 6.51 -16.83 15.19
C LYS A 149 6.40 -15.51 14.49
N PHE A 150 7.54 -14.93 14.14
CA PHE A 150 7.64 -13.89 13.12
C PHE A 150 8.89 -14.10 12.26
N ALA A 151 8.87 -13.56 11.07
CA ALA A 151 9.99 -13.65 10.14
C ALA A 151 10.54 -12.26 9.83
N VAL A 152 11.85 -12.15 9.75
CA VAL A 152 12.57 -10.91 9.40
C VAL A 152 13.43 -11.16 8.17
N GLY A 153 13.19 -10.38 7.12
CA GLY A 153 14.07 -10.31 5.96
C GLY A 153 15.24 -9.36 6.20
N SER A 154 16.37 -9.58 5.54
CA SER A 154 17.55 -8.75 5.75
C SER A 154 18.47 -8.66 4.51
N GLY A 155 19.33 -7.67 4.53
CA GLY A 155 20.47 -7.54 3.61
C GLY A 155 21.56 -8.60 3.82
N ALA A 156 21.48 -9.37 4.89
CA ALA A 156 22.37 -10.50 5.17
C ALA A 156 22.12 -11.73 4.28
N ARG A 157 21.22 -11.61 3.31
CA ARG A 157 20.84 -12.68 2.36
C ARG A 157 20.25 -13.89 3.07
N LEU A 158 19.43 -13.64 4.06
CA LEU A 158 18.77 -14.66 4.86
C LEU A 158 17.46 -14.14 5.45
N ILE A 159 16.65 -15.06 5.90
CA ILE A 159 15.44 -14.81 6.65
C ILE A 159 15.67 -15.33 8.07
N SER A 160 15.44 -14.50 9.07
CA SER A 160 15.42 -14.90 10.49
C SER A 160 13.99 -15.24 10.90
N VAL A 161 13.73 -16.50 11.20
CA VAL A 161 12.45 -16.95 11.75
C VAL A 161 12.60 -17.04 13.26
N CYS A 162 11.82 -16.24 13.97
CA CYS A 162 11.93 -16.08 15.42
C CYS A 162 10.71 -16.67 16.12
N TYR A 163 10.95 -17.39 17.20
CA TYR A 163 9.92 -17.95 18.07
C TYR A 163 10.30 -17.82 19.53
N PHE A 164 9.32 -17.80 20.42
CA PHE A 164 9.54 -17.67 21.85
C PHE A 164 9.76 -19.04 22.48
N GLU A 165 10.87 -19.19 23.15
CA GLU A 165 11.24 -20.42 23.90
C GLU A 165 10.90 -20.22 25.38
N SER A 166 9.78 -20.77 25.78
CA SER A 166 9.22 -20.54 27.12
C SER A 166 10.10 -21.08 28.26
N GLU A 167 10.89 -22.14 28.03
CA GLU A 167 11.80 -22.71 29.02
C GLU A 167 12.92 -21.73 29.41
N ASN A 168 13.40 -20.95 28.46
CA ASN A 168 14.48 -19.98 28.65
C ASN A 168 13.99 -18.53 28.72
N ASP A 169 12.69 -18.30 28.55
CA ASP A 169 12.07 -16.95 28.57
C ASP A 169 12.69 -15.96 27.60
N TRP A 170 13.00 -16.41 26.38
CA TRP A 170 13.55 -15.56 25.35
C TRP A 170 13.13 -15.94 23.93
N TRP A 171 13.38 -15.03 22.99
CA TRP A 171 13.19 -15.25 21.57
C TRP A 171 14.40 -15.91 20.95
N VAL A 172 14.19 -16.99 20.20
CA VAL A 172 15.20 -17.72 19.43
C VAL A 172 15.03 -17.43 17.96
N SER A 173 16.15 -17.27 17.25
CA SER A 173 16.19 -17.01 15.81
C SER A 173 16.81 -18.21 15.07
N LYS A 174 16.06 -18.76 14.09
CA LYS A 174 16.56 -19.74 13.12
C LYS A 174 16.66 -19.10 11.74
N HIS A 175 17.69 -19.48 10.97
CA HIS A 175 17.97 -18.84 9.69
C HIS A 175 17.61 -19.72 8.50
N ILE A 176 16.94 -19.12 7.50
CA ILE A 176 16.80 -19.66 6.14
C ILE A 176 17.80 -18.89 5.24
N LYS A 177 18.81 -19.58 4.71
CA LYS A 177 19.90 -18.96 3.95
C LYS A 177 19.90 -19.36 2.48
N LYS A 178 20.01 -20.64 2.19
CA LYS A 178 20.07 -21.15 0.81
C LYS A 178 18.66 -21.31 0.23
N PRO A 179 18.43 -20.96 -1.04
CA PRO A 179 19.39 -20.48 -2.04
C PRO A 179 19.43 -18.94 -2.18
N ILE A 180 19.03 -18.18 -1.17
CA ILE A 180 18.95 -16.71 -1.22
C ILE A 180 20.33 -16.12 -1.49
N ARG A 181 20.46 -15.28 -2.52
CA ARG A 181 21.73 -14.68 -2.94
C ARG A 181 21.83 -13.17 -2.77
N SER A 182 20.74 -12.52 -2.42
CA SER A 182 20.68 -11.06 -2.26
C SER A 182 19.72 -10.64 -1.15
N THR A 183 19.54 -9.33 -0.95
CA THR A 183 18.67 -8.76 0.05
C THR A 183 17.24 -9.28 -0.10
N VAL A 184 16.64 -9.72 1.01
CA VAL A 184 15.21 -10.06 1.09
C VAL A 184 14.44 -8.75 1.33
N LEU A 185 13.47 -8.43 0.46
CA LEU A 185 12.72 -7.18 0.53
C LEU A 185 11.32 -7.34 1.11
N SER A 186 10.72 -8.52 0.98
CA SER A 186 9.33 -8.75 1.41
C SER A 186 9.10 -10.20 1.82
N LEU A 187 8.14 -10.38 2.72
CA LEU A 187 7.73 -11.67 3.26
C LEU A 187 6.20 -11.72 3.37
N ASP A 188 5.62 -12.89 3.20
CA ASP A 188 4.24 -13.17 3.57
C ASP A 188 4.08 -14.62 4.03
N TRP A 189 3.24 -14.83 5.03
CA TRP A 189 2.95 -16.15 5.56
C TRP A 189 1.75 -16.79 4.85
N HIS A 190 1.89 -18.08 4.54
CA HIS A 190 0.77 -18.91 4.15
C HIS A 190 -0.19 -19.11 5.36
N PRO A 191 -1.51 -19.24 5.13
CA PRO A 191 -2.49 -19.44 6.21
C PRO A 191 -2.22 -20.63 7.13
N ASN A 192 -1.44 -21.65 6.67
CA ASN A 192 -1.06 -22.80 7.49
C ASN A 192 -0.01 -22.49 8.57
N ASN A 193 0.45 -21.26 8.71
CA ASN A 193 1.45 -20.83 9.68
C ASN A 193 2.86 -21.45 9.49
N VAL A 194 3.10 -22.15 8.41
CA VAL A 194 4.36 -22.88 8.14
C VAL A 194 5.07 -22.38 6.90
N LEU A 195 4.36 -22.23 5.78
CA LEU A 195 4.96 -21.76 4.55
C LEU A 195 5.15 -20.24 4.56
N LEU A 196 6.29 -19.82 4.03
CA LEU A 196 6.71 -18.42 4.00
C LEU A 196 7.18 -18.06 2.60
N ALA A 197 6.52 -17.08 1.98
CA ALA A 197 6.96 -16.48 0.73
C ALA A 197 7.98 -15.37 0.99
N ALA A 198 8.97 -15.27 0.12
CA ALA A 198 10.01 -14.25 0.17
C ALA A 198 10.33 -13.70 -1.21
N GLY A 199 10.36 -12.38 -1.32
CA GLY A 199 10.86 -11.66 -2.49
C GLY A 199 12.22 -11.04 -2.22
N SER A 200 13.14 -11.13 -3.18
CA SER A 200 14.53 -10.68 -3.00
C SER A 200 15.10 -9.95 -4.21
N CYS A 201 16.22 -9.26 -3.98
CA CYS A 201 16.94 -8.51 -5.01
C CYS A 201 17.67 -9.39 -6.03
N ASP A 202 17.68 -10.70 -5.87
CA ASP A 202 18.19 -11.66 -6.86
C ASP A 202 17.16 -12.01 -7.94
N PHE A 203 16.08 -11.24 -8.04
CA PHE A 203 14.98 -11.37 -9.01
C PHE A 203 14.09 -12.59 -8.79
N LYS A 204 14.15 -13.17 -7.60
CA LYS A 204 13.43 -14.40 -7.27
C LYS A 204 12.32 -14.16 -6.26
N CYS A 205 11.20 -14.83 -6.47
CA CYS A 205 10.17 -15.08 -5.48
C CYS A 205 10.24 -16.54 -5.08
N ARG A 206 10.31 -16.84 -3.79
CA ARG A 206 10.47 -18.19 -3.26
C ARG A 206 9.45 -18.49 -2.18
N VAL A 207 9.11 -19.76 -2.06
CA VAL A 207 8.32 -20.29 -0.95
C VAL A 207 9.20 -21.26 -0.17
N PHE A 208 9.33 -21.01 1.13
CA PHE A 208 10.08 -21.83 2.07
C PHE A 208 9.18 -22.47 3.10
N SER A 209 9.64 -23.57 3.71
CA SER A 209 9.10 -24.05 4.97
C SER A 209 9.78 -23.33 6.12
N ALA A 210 8.98 -22.74 6.99
CA ALA A 210 9.41 -22.16 8.27
C ALA A 210 8.83 -22.96 9.45
N TYR A 211 8.69 -24.28 9.27
CA TYR A 211 8.19 -25.19 10.31
C TYR A 211 9.16 -25.28 11.47
N ILE A 212 8.67 -25.00 12.67
CA ILE A 212 9.45 -25.10 13.91
C ILE A 212 8.73 -26.06 14.86
N LYS A 213 9.31 -27.24 15.03
CA LYS A 213 8.71 -28.33 15.81
C LYS A 213 8.41 -27.97 17.28
N GLU A 214 9.14 -26.99 17.81
CA GLU A 214 9.01 -26.52 19.17
C GLU A 214 7.72 -25.74 19.44
N VAL A 215 7.13 -25.16 18.39
CA VAL A 215 5.94 -24.29 18.50
C VAL A 215 4.83 -24.62 17.52
N ASP A 216 5.12 -25.41 16.46
CA ASP A 216 4.16 -25.76 15.43
C ASP A 216 3.70 -27.20 15.51
N GLU A 217 2.45 -27.44 15.18
CA GLU A 217 1.96 -28.78 14.88
C GLU A 217 2.53 -29.26 13.53
N LYS A 218 2.63 -30.57 13.36
CA LYS A 218 3.10 -31.15 12.09
C LYS A 218 2.18 -30.71 10.97
N PRO A 219 2.72 -30.04 9.93
CA PRO A 219 1.88 -29.53 8.85
C PRO A 219 1.27 -30.64 8.00
N ALA A 220 0.03 -30.42 7.58
CA ALA A 220 -0.62 -31.24 6.56
C ALA A 220 -0.02 -30.95 5.18
N SER A 221 -0.18 -31.88 4.25
CA SER A 221 0.19 -31.68 2.85
C SER A 221 -0.58 -30.52 2.23
N THR A 222 0.08 -29.72 1.41
CA THR A 222 -0.50 -28.60 0.66
C THR A 222 -0.21 -28.74 -0.83
N PRO A 223 -0.88 -27.98 -1.70
CA PRO A 223 -0.52 -27.92 -3.11
C PRO A 223 0.93 -27.47 -3.39
N TRP A 224 1.57 -26.78 -2.41
CA TRP A 224 2.98 -26.39 -2.46
C TRP A 224 3.96 -27.53 -2.14
N GLY A 225 3.47 -28.63 -1.58
CA GLY A 225 4.27 -29.81 -1.24
C GLY A 225 3.85 -30.45 0.09
N SER A 226 4.43 -31.59 0.41
CA SER A 226 4.10 -32.39 1.60
C SER A 226 5.22 -32.49 2.63
N LYS A 227 6.49 -32.41 2.18
CA LYS A 227 7.65 -32.47 3.07
C LYS A 227 8.15 -31.08 3.38
N MET A 228 8.00 -30.65 4.62
CA MET A 228 8.23 -29.25 5.05
C MET A 228 9.20 -29.18 6.24
N PRO A 229 10.42 -29.76 6.17
CA PRO A 229 11.41 -29.49 7.22
C PRO A 229 11.82 -28.02 7.17
N PHE A 230 12.24 -27.46 8.30
CA PHE A 230 12.66 -26.05 8.37
C PHE A 230 13.69 -25.70 7.30
N GLY A 231 13.44 -24.59 6.61
CA GLY A 231 14.33 -24.06 5.56
C GLY A 231 14.22 -24.73 4.19
N GLN A 232 13.34 -25.72 4.05
CA GLN A 232 13.12 -26.38 2.74
C GLN A 232 12.57 -25.40 1.73
N LEU A 233 13.22 -25.32 0.57
CA LEU A 233 12.68 -24.61 -0.60
C LEU A 233 11.53 -25.43 -1.19
N MET A 234 10.33 -24.84 -1.23
CA MET A 234 9.14 -25.47 -1.79
C MET A 234 8.91 -25.08 -3.24
N SER A 235 9.15 -23.82 -3.58
CA SER A 235 9.03 -23.27 -4.94
C SER A 235 9.95 -22.09 -5.13
N GLU A 236 10.41 -21.91 -6.38
CA GLU A 236 11.22 -20.75 -6.81
C GLU A 236 10.72 -20.26 -8.15
N PHE A 237 10.48 -18.95 -8.26
CA PHE A 237 10.01 -18.26 -9.44
C PHE A 237 10.96 -17.14 -9.84
N GLY A 238 11.06 -16.90 -11.15
CA GLY A 238 11.89 -15.86 -11.74
C GLY A 238 12.91 -16.42 -12.73
N GLY A 239 13.22 -15.63 -13.77
CA GLY A 239 14.14 -16.02 -14.84
C GLY A 239 15.61 -16.04 -14.40
N SER A 240 16.44 -16.73 -15.15
CA SER A 240 17.89 -16.69 -15.02
C SER A 240 18.42 -15.46 -15.76
N GLY A 241 18.85 -14.44 -15.00
CA GLY A 241 19.58 -13.28 -15.53
C GLY A 241 18.75 -12.12 -16.08
N THR A 242 17.43 -12.24 -16.15
CA THR A 242 16.51 -11.15 -16.52
C THR A 242 15.41 -11.00 -15.49
N GLY A 243 15.04 -9.77 -15.16
CA GLY A 243 13.99 -9.49 -14.19
C GLY A 243 14.30 -8.24 -13.35
N GLY A 244 13.59 -8.10 -12.26
CA GLY A 244 13.74 -6.99 -11.32
C GLY A 244 13.67 -7.46 -9.88
N TRP A 245 14.10 -6.62 -8.96
CA TRP A 245 13.93 -6.83 -7.53
C TRP A 245 12.47 -7.13 -7.22
N VAL A 246 12.22 -8.18 -6.46
CA VAL A 246 10.87 -8.52 -6.01
C VAL A 246 10.55 -7.72 -4.75
N HIS A 247 9.76 -6.66 -4.93
CA HIS A 247 9.45 -5.70 -3.88
C HIS A 247 8.36 -6.14 -2.92
N GLY A 248 7.37 -6.88 -3.41
CA GLY A 248 6.21 -7.31 -2.63
C GLY A 248 5.76 -8.71 -2.97
N VAL A 249 5.29 -9.43 -1.96
CA VAL A 249 4.69 -10.76 -2.10
C VAL A 249 3.43 -10.85 -1.25
N SER A 250 2.44 -11.63 -1.68
CA SER A 250 1.21 -11.85 -0.94
C SER A 250 0.61 -13.21 -1.28
N PHE A 251 0.33 -14.03 -0.27
CA PHE A 251 -0.53 -15.20 -0.42
C PHE A 251 -2.00 -14.79 -0.47
N SER A 252 -2.80 -15.54 -1.24
CA SER A 252 -4.26 -15.45 -1.15
C SER A 252 -4.79 -16.00 0.18
N ALA A 253 -6.05 -15.73 0.51
CA ALA A 253 -6.67 -16.18 1.74
C ALA A 253 -6.69 -17.71 1.87
N SER A 254 -6.88 -18.44 0.77
CA SER A 254 -6.79 -19.90 0.71
C SER A 254 -5.35 -20.43 0.83
N GLY A 255 -4.35 -19.60 0.53
CA GLY A 255 -2.96 -19.99 0.40
C GLY A 255 -2.62 -20.70 -0.91
N SER A 256 -3.58 -20.93 -1.79
CA SER A 256 -3.35 -21.62 -3.07
C SER A 256 -2.61 -20.76 -4.09
N ARG A 257 -2.73 -19.43 -3.96
CA ARG A 257 -2.15 -18.46 -4.89
C ARG A 257 -1.13 -17.56 -4.19
N LEU A 258 -0.10 -17.20 -4.94
CA LEU A 258 0.94 -16.27 -4.51
C LEU A 258 1.11 -15.20 -5.56
N ALA A 259 0.96 -13.94 -5.21
CA ALA A 259 1.21 -12.79 -6.07
C ALA A 259 2.52 -12.10 -5.68
N TRP A 260 3.23 -11.55 -6.67
CA TRP A 260 4.40 -10.70 -6.42
C TRP A 260 4.55 -9.62 -7.48
N VAL A 261 5.22 -8.55 -7.09
CA VAL A 261 5.52 -7.40 -7.94
C VAL A 261 7.03 -7.17 -8.00
N SER A 262 7.51 -6.82 -9.18
CA SER A 262 8.95 -6.69 -9.45
C SER A 262 9.30 -5.32 -10.03
N HIS A 263 10.57 -4.92 -9.85
CA HIS A 263 11.07 -3.61 -10.30
C HIS A 263 11.10 -3.45 -11.82
N ASP A 264 11.00 -4.53 -12.57
CA ASP A 264 10.84 -4.53 -14.04
C ASP A 264 9.40 -4.22 -14.50
N SER A 265 8.55 -3.72 -13.61
CA SER A 265 7.14 -3.40 -13.86
C SER A 265 6.27 -4.61 -14.21
N THR A 266 6.60 -5.78 -13.69
CA THR A 266 5.80 -6.99 -13.83
C THR A 266 4.97 -7.27 -12.57
N VAL A 267 3.78 -7.82 -12.78
CA VAL A 267 2.93 -8.43 -11.76
C VAL A 267 2.77 -9.91 -12.12
N SER A 268 2.94 -10.78 -11.14
CA SER A 268 2.86 -12.22 -11.36
C SER A 268 1.98 -12.89 -10.32
N VAL A 269 1.33 -13.98 -10.72
CA VAL A 269 0.57 -14.86 -9.83
C VAL A 269 0.95 -16.30 -10.13
N ALA A 270 1.31 -17.06 -9.09
CA ALA A 270 1.47 -18.51 -9.14
C ALA A 270 0.26 -19.17 -8.48
N ASP A 271 -0.31 -20.17 -9.13
CA ASP A 271 -1.44 -20.95 -8.63
C ASP A 271 -1.00 -22.40 -8.38
N ALA A 272 -0.81 -22.75 -7.10
CA ALA A 272 -0.37 -24.08 -6.71
C ALA A 272 -1.45 -25.15 -6.96
N SER A 273 -2.74 -24.79 -6.96
CA SER A 273 -3.84 -25.71 -7.32
C SER A 273 -3.82 -26.16 -8.77
N LYS A 274 -3.11 -25.42 -9.62
CA LYS A 274 -2.92 -25.69 -11.06
C LYS A 274 -1.48 -26.11 -11.39
N SER A 275 -0.93 -27.02 -10.63
CA SER A 275 0.46 -27.51 -10.81
C SER A 275 1.49 -26.37 -10.80
N VAL A 276 1.25 -25.39 -9.93
CA VAL A 276 2.13 -24.20 -9.77
C VAL A 276 2.26 -23.39 -11.07
N GLN A 277 1.16 -23.26 -11.80
CA GLN A 277 1.12 -22.41 -13.00
C GLN A 277 1.40 -20.95 -12.65
N VAL A 278 2.29 -20.30 -13.40
CA VAL A 278 2.65 -18.90 -13.25
C VAL A 278 2.10 -18.09 -14.41
N SER A 279 1.42 -17.00 -14.08
CA SER A 279 0.98 -15.96 -15.03
C SER A 279 1.69 -14.67 -14.71
N THR A 280 2.32 -14.06 -15.71
CA THR A 280 3.06 -12.79 -15.57
C THR A 280 2.50 -11.75 -16.52
N LEU A 281 2.18 -10.59 -15.99
CA LEU A 281 1.73 -9.42 -16.75
C LEU A 281 2.83 -8.36 -16.74
N LYS A 282 3.37 -8.08 -17.93
CA LYS A 282 4.26 -6.92 -18.14
C LYS A 282 3.40 -5.67 -18.28
N THR A 283 3.66 -4.68 -17.44
CA THR A 283 2.95 -3.39 -17.48
C THR A 283 3.85 -2.29 -18.02
N GLU A 284 3.24 -1.20 -18.44
CA GLU A 284 3.94 0.05 -18.82
C GLU A 284 3.99 1.05 -17.65
N PHE A 285 3.56 0.63 -16.47
CA PHE A 285 3.58 1.44 -15.27
C PHE A 285 4.97 1.49 -14.65
N LEU A 286 5.19 2.46 -13.77
CA LEU A 286 6.36 2.49 -12.93
C LEU A 286 6.36 1.30 -11.97
N PRO A 287 7.51 0.90 -11.41
CA PRO A 287 7.58 -0.23 -10.52
C PRO A 287 6.60 -0.14 -9.35
N LEU A 288 5.93 -1.26 -9.07
CA LEU A 288 5.06 -1.43 -7.91
C LEU A 288 5.90 -1.91 -6.72
N LEU A 289 5.61 -1.40 -5.53
CA LEU A 289 6.38 -1.66 -4.31
C LEU A 289 5.69 -2.56 -3.31
N SER A 290 4.37 -2.62 -3.35
CA SER A 290 3.56 -3.39 -2.40
C SER A 290 2.38 -4.03 -3.12
N VAL A 291 1.98 -5.21 -2.67
CA VAL A 291 0.90 -6.01 -3.25
C VAL A 291 0.12 -6.72 -2.16
N SER A 292 -1.19 -6.85 -2.34
CA SER A 292 -2.05 -7.64 -1.46
C SER A 292 -3.22 -8.23 -2.22
N PHE A 293 -3.55 -9.49 -1.96
CA PHE A 293 -4.85 -10.03 -2.35
C PHE A 293 -5.96 -9.31 -1.60
N VAL A 294 -7.03 -9.00 -2.28
CA VAL A 294 -8.25 -8.39 -1.73
C VAL A 294 -9.48 -9.30 -1.90
N SER A 295 -9.36 -10.30 -2.70
CA SER A 295 -10.22 -11.49 -2.82
C SER A 295 -9.37 -12.65 -3.35
N GLU A 296 -9.95 -13.83 -3.51
CA GLU A 296 -9.20 -14.97 -4.08
C GLU A 296 -8.76 -14.70 -5.54
N ASN A 297 -9.49 -13.87 -6.26
CA ASN A 297 -9.28 -13.59 -7.69
C ASN A 297 -8.80 -12.16 -7.98
N SER A 298 -8.61 -11.33 -6.97
CA SER A 298 -8.25 -9.92 -7.17
C SER A 298 -7.07 -9.50 -6.31
N VAL A 299 -6.20 -8.70 -6.90
CA VAL A 299 -4.96 -8.19 -6.28
C VAL A 299 -4.91 -6.69 -6.43
N VAL A 300 -4.58 -5.98 -5.36
CA VAL A 300 -4.24 -4.56 -5.38
C VAL A 300 -2.73 -4.40 -5.22
N ALA A 301 -2.13 -3.58 -6.06
CA ALA A 301 -0.72 -3.22 -5.97
C ALA A 301 -0.54 -1.71 -6.12
N ALA A 302 0.48 -1.17 -5.49
CA ALA A 302 0.80 0.24 -5.53
C ALA A 302 2.32 0.49 -5.44
N GLY A 303 2.77 1.63 -5.92
CA GLY A 303 4.17 1.99 -5.93
C GLY A 303 4.43 3.39 -6.47
N HIS A 304 5.32 3.51 -7.47
CA HIS A 304 5.82 4.78 -7.95
C HIS A 304 4.84 5.60 -8.80
N ASP A 305 3.74 5.01 -9.27
CA ASP A 305 2.66 5.76 -9.95
C ASP A 305 1.76 6.56 -8.99
N CYS A 306 2.02 6.51 -7.69
CA CYS A 306 1.30 7.26 -6.65
C CYS A 306 -0.20 6.92 -6.55
N CYS A 307 -0.65 5.84 -7.13
CA CYS A 307 -2.03 5.34 -7.04
C CYS A 307 -2.07 3.82 -6.97
N PRO A 308 -3.03 3.24 -6.23
CA PRO A 308 -3.24 1.80 -6.26
C PRO A 308 -3.90 1.36 -7.57
N MET A 309 -3.62 0.12 -7.95
CA MET A 309 -4.09 -0.52 -9.17
C MET A 309 -4.70 -1.88 -8.86
N LEU A 310 -5.79 -2.22 -9.54
CA LEU A 310 -6.47 -3.50 -9.42
C LEU A 310 -6.12 -4.42 -10.60
N PHE A 311 -5.81 -5.67 -10.26
CA PHE A 311 -5.56 -6.76 -11.20
C PHE A 311 -6.47 -7.93 -10.86
N ASN A 312 -6.99 -8.62 -11.87
CA ASN A 312 -7.78 -9.82 -11.70
C ASN A 312 -7.06 -11.05 -12.27
N TYR A 313 -7.18 -12.15 -11.55
CA TYR A 313 -6.71 -13.46 -11.95
C TYR A 313 -7.90 -14.40 -12.06
N ASP A 314 -8.24 -14.82 -13.27
CA ASP A 314 -9.42 -15.64 -13.55
C ASP A 314 -9.14 -17.15 -13.36
N ASP A 315 -10.22 -17.94 -13.37
CA ASP A 315 -10.13 -19.39 -13.21
C ASP A 315 -9.42 -20.11 -14.35
N ARG A 316 -9.20 -19.44 -15.47
CA ARG A 316 -8.41 -19.95 -16.61
C ARG A 316 -6.92 -19.74 -16.39
N GLY A 317 -6.55 -18.97 -15.39
CA GLY A 317 -5.15 -18.61 -15.08
C GLY A 317 -4.67 -17.38 -15.83
N CYS A 318 -5.57 -16.50 -16.24
CA CYS A 318 -5.24 -15.26 -16.93
C CYS A 318 -5.18 -14.10 -15.94
N LEU A 319 -4.05 -13.42 -15.89
CA LEU A 319 -3.84 -12.21 -15.08
C LEU A 319 -4.04 -10.98 -15.96
N THR A 320 -4.95 -10.08 -15.56
CA THR A 320 -5.30 -8.87 -16.31
C THR A 320 -5.29 -7.63 -15.43
N PHE A 321 -4.89 -6.51 -16.02
CA PHE A 321 -5.06 -5.20 -15.40
C PHE A 321 -6.52 -4.74 -15.54
N VAL A 322 -7.13 -4.29 -14.45
CA VAL A 322 -8.51 -3.80 -14.45
C VAL A 322 -8.57 -2.30 -14.52
N SER A 323 -8.00 -1.60 -13.54
CA SER A 323 -8.04 -0.15 -13.46
C SER A 323 -7.06 0.43 -12.44
N LYS A 324 -6.68 1.69 -12.65
CA LYS A 324 -6.19 2.55 -11.57
C LYS A 324 -7.35 2.89 -10.65
N LEU A 325 -7.12 2.87 -9.34
CA LEU A 325 -8.18 3.05 -8.35
C LEU A 325 -8.31 4.51 -7.87
N ASP A 326 -7.35 5.35 -8.18
CA ASP A 326 -7.44 6.77 -7.91
C ASP A 326 -8.26 7.43 -9.03
N ILE A 327 -9.39 8.02 -8.64
CA ILE A 327 -10.28 8.70 -9.58
C ILE A 327 -9.80 10.15 -9.68
N PRO A 328 -9.32 10.59 -10.84
CA PRO A 328 -8.98 12.00 -11.04
C PRO A 328 -10.20 12.84 -10.67
N LYS A 329 -10.02 13.88 -9.88
CA LYS A 329 -11.05 14.89 -9.69
C LYS A 329 -11.51 15.27 -11.09
N GLN A 330 -12.75 14.95 -11.45
CA GLN A 330 -13.33 15.43 -12.70
C GLN A 330 -13.22 16.96 -12.65
N SER A 331 -12.19 17.49 -13.29
CA SER A 331 -12.24 18.88 -13.74
C SER A 331 -13.50 18.91 -14.59
N ILE A 332 -14.48 19.68 -14.15
CA ILE A 332 -15.64 20.03 -14.97
C ILE A 332 -15.05 20.48 -16.28
N GLN A 333 -15.00 19.57 -17.27
CA GLN A 333 -14.66 19.91 -18.63
C GLN A 333 -15.82 20.76 -19.13
N ARG A 334 -15.79 22.06 -18.82
CA ARG A 334 -16.38 23.05 -19.72
C ARG A 334 -15.79 22.72 -21.07
N ASN A 335 -16.66 22.67 -22.09
CA ASN A 335 -16.28 22.51 -23.47
C ASN A 335 -15.19 23.55 -23.82
N MET A 336 -13.94 23.22 -23.50
CA MET A 336 -12.80 24.07 -23.81
C MET A 336 -12.50 23.91 -25.29
N SER A 337 -12.46 25.02 -26.02
CA SER A 337 -12.07 25.02 -27.41
C SER A 337 -10.66 24.43 -27.58
N ALA A 338 -10.37 23.89 -28.76
CA ALA A 338 -9.03 23.39 -29.09
C ALA A 338 -7.95 24.45 -28.82
N MET A 339 -8.27 25.71 -29.03
CA MET A 339 -7.41 26.87 -28.80
C MET A 339 -7.11 27.11 -27.32
N GLU A 340 -8.08 26.88 -26.44
CA GLU A 340 -7.87 26.97 -24.98
C GLU A 340 -7.03 25.79 -24.44
N ARG A 341 -7.16 24.59 -25.03
CA ARG A 341 -6.29 23.44 -24.72
C ARG A 341 -4.85 23.74 -25.09
N PHE A 342 -4.61 24.33 -26.27
CA PHE A 342 -3.27 24.75 -26.71
C PHE A 342 -2.69 25.83 -25.81
N ARG A 343 -3.45 26.86 -25.45
CA ARG A 343 -3.01 27.92 -24.54
C ARG A 343 -2.68 27.38 -23.14
N ASN A 344 -3.42 26.40 -22.66
CA ASN A 344 -3.15 25.79 -21.36
C ASN A 344 -1.93 24.86 -21.40
N MET A 345 -1.66 24.18 -22.51
CA MET A 345 -0.40 23.46 -22.73
C MET A 345 0.80 24.41 -22.80
N ASP A 346 0.68 25.54 -23.51
CA ASP A 346 1.72 26.56 -23.60
C ASP A 346 2.01 27.22 -22.25
N LYS A 347 0.99 27.52 -21.46
CA LYS A 347 1.15 28.05 -20.10
C LYS A 347 1.84 27.03 -19.17
N ARG A 348 1.55 25.72 -19.33
CA ARG A 348 2.25 24.65 -18.57
C ARG A 348 3.70 24.50 -19.00
N ALA A 349 4.02 24.76 -20.25
CA ALA A 349 5.40 24.69 -20.76
C ALA A 349 6.26 25.90 -20.38
N THR A 350 5.65 27.07 -20.10
CA THR A 350 6.35 28.31 -19.80
C THR A 350 6.42 28.67 -18.32
N THR A 351 5.63 28.03 -17.46
CA THR A 351 5.73 28.18 -16.01
C THR A 351 6.74 27.18 -15.46
N GLU A 352 7.88 27.67 -14.99
CA GLU A 352 8.81 26.97 -14.12
C GLU A 352 8.19 26.66 -12.73
N ASP A 353 6.91 26.35 -12.67
CA ASP A 353 6.24 25.96 -11.44
C ASP A 353 6.65 24.53 -11.08
N ARG A 354 7.78 24.44 -10.36
CA ARG A 354 8.32 23.21 -9.77
C ARG A 354 7.40 22.58 -8.73
N ASN A 355 6.22 23.14 -8.50
CA ASN A 355 5.25 22.74 -7.47
C ASN A 355 3.88 22.36 -8.04
N THR A 356 3.82 21.75 -9.22
CA THR A 356 2.56 21.21 -9.72
C THR A 356 2.18 19.97 -8.90
N ALA A 357 1.15 20.10 -8.05
CA ALA A 357 0.57 18.96 -7.35
C ALA A 357 0.06 17.91 -8.35
N LEU A 358 0.31 16.64 -8.09
CA LEU A 358 -0.21 15.53 -8.88
C LEU A 358 -1.75 15.48 -8.74
N GLU A 359 -2.42 14.97 -9.76
CA GLU A 359 -3.87 14.75 -9.73
C GLU A 359 -4.26 13.59 -8.79
N THR A 360 -3.32 12.72 -8.46
CA THR A 360 -3.49 11.59 -7.53
C THR A 360 -3.62 12.06 -6.08
N LEU A 361 -4.28 11.25 -5.23
CA LEU A 361 -4.39 11.53 -3.80
C LEU A 361 -3.03 11.51 -3.12
N HIS A 362 -2.23 10.46 -3.36
CA HIS A 362 -0.83 10.47 -2.96
C HIS A 362 0.01 11.35 -3.89
N GLN A 363 0.84 12.17 -3.30
CA GLN A 363 1.72 13.10 -4.03
C GLN A 363 3.13 12.54 -4.26
N ASN A 364 3.38 11.32 -3.80
CA ASN A 364 4.63 10.59 -4.01
C ASN A 364 4.36 9.08 -3.94
N SER A 365 5.41 8.28 -4.09
CA SER A 365 5.32 6.81 -4.12
C SER A 365 4.61 6.23 -2.90
N ILE A 366 3.75 5.26 -3.15
CA ILE A 366 3.10 4.45 -2.12
C ILE A 366 4.09 3.36 -1.70
N THR A 367 4.39 3.28 -0.41
CA THR A 367 5.36 2.31 0.14
C THR A 367 4.71 1.04 0.64
N GLN A 368 3.45 1.10 1.08
CA GLN A 368 2.75 -0.06 1.61
C GLN A 368 1.25 -0.03 1.36
N VAL A 369 0.72 -1.19 0.99
CA VAL A 369 -0.71 -1.51 0.93
C VAL A 369 -1.04 -2.49 2.05
N SER A 370 -2.15 -2.27 2.76
CA SER A 370 -2.65 -3.19 3.80
C SER A 370 -4.16 -3.31 3.77
N ILE A 371 -4.67 -4.44 4.23
CA ILE A 371 -6.12 -4.64 4.42
C ILE A 371 -6.58 -3.79 5.61
N TYR A 372 -7.66 -3.04 5.42
CA TYR A 372 -8.21 -2.19 6.47
C TYR A 372 -9.52 -2.75 7.04
N GLU A 373 -10.43 -3.19 6.20
CA GLU A 373 -11.73 -3.72 6.65
C GLU A 373 -11.97 -5.11 6.09
N VAL A 374 -12.36 -6.01 6.99
CA VAL A 374 -12.53 -7.45 6.80
C VAL A 374 -11.19 -8.16 6.67
N ASP A 375 -10.96 -8.94 5.63
CA ASP A 375 -9.75 -9.73 5.41
C ASP A 375 -9.41 -9.87 3.92
N LYS A 376 -8.44 -10.71 3.59
CA LYS A 376 -8.03 -10.96 2.21
C LYS A 376 -9.06 -11.71 1.37
N GLN A 377 -10.05 -12.35 1.99
CA GLN A 377 -11.06 -13.11 1.27
C GLN A 377 -12.19 -12.22 0.76
N ASP A 378 -12.54 -11.18 1.53
CA ASP A 378 -13.59 -10.23 1.21
C ASP A 378 -13.19 -8.83 1.70
N CYS A 379 -12.19 -8.24 1.06
CA CYS A 379 -11.71 -6.92 1.44
C CYS A 379 -12.71 -5.85 1.01
N ARG A 380 -13.26 -5.14 1.99
CA ARG A 380 -14.14 -3.98 1.73
C ARG A 380 -13.37 -2.68 1.63
N LYS A 381 -12.35 -2.53 2.45
CA LYS A 381 -11.47 -1.35 2.45
C LYS A 381 -10.02 -1.77 2.61
N PHE A 382 -9.14 -1.04 1.94
CA PHE A 382 -7.70 -1.18 2.11
C PHE A 382 -7.06 0.17 2.39
N CYS A 383 -5.85 0.15 2.91
CA CYS A 383 -5.09 1.33 3.29
C CYS A 383 -3.79 1.42 2.48
N THR A 384 -3.41 2.63 2.15
CA THR A 384 -2.09 2.94 1.57
C THR A 384 -1.39 4.01 2.39
N THR A 385 -0.08 3.88 2.55
CA THR A 385 0.80 4.92 3.07
C THR A 385 1.95 5.15 2.12
N GLY A 386 2.53 6.34 2.12
CA GLY A 386 3.53 6.70 1.13
C GLY A 386 4.60 7.68 1.63
N ILE A 387 5.51 7.98 0.72
CA ILE A 387 6.64 8.91 0.93
C ILE A 387 6.16 10.35 1.16
N ASP A 388 4.95 10.67 0.73
CA ASP A 388 4.30 11.97 0.98
C ASP A 388 3.83 12.18 2.43
N GLY A 389 4.04 11.20 3.31
CA GLY A 389 3.58 11.25 4.70
C GLY A 389 2.07 11.09 4.88
N ALA A 390 1.35 10.72 3.83
CA ALA A 390 -0.09 10.54 3.84
C ALA A 390 -0.52 9.09 4.02
N MET A 391 -1.68 8.91 4.61
CA MET A 391 -2.42 7.65 4.70
C MET A 391 -3.79 7.83 4.03
N THR A 392 -4.15 6.92 3.15
CA THR A 392 -5.46 6.92 2.48
C THR A 392 -6.17 5.60 2.72
N ILE A 393 -7.46 5.68 3.04
CA ILE A 393 -8.35 4.52 3.14
C ILE A 393 -9.23 4.49 1.90
N TRP A 394 -9.21 3.38 1.19
CA TRP A 394 -9.91 3.15 -0.07
C TRP A 394 -11.09 2.22 0.17
N ASP A 395 -12.28 2.64 -0.27
CA ASP A 395 -13.52 1.88 -0.13
C ASP A 395 -13.94 1.30 -1.48
N PHE A 396 -13.96 -0.02 -1.61
CA PHE A 396 -14.32 -0.68 -2.85
C PHE A 396 -15.76 -0.41 -3.30
N LYS A 397 -16.72 -0.32 -2.39
CA LYS A 397 -18.10 0.02 -2.73
C LYS A 397 -18.18 1.37 -3.45
N THR A 398 -17.42 2.33 -2.97
CA THR A 398 -17.31 3.65 -3.58
C THR A 398 -16.59 3.59 -4.93
N LEU A 399 -15.49 2.84 -5.01
CA LEU A 399 -14.72 2.66 -6.24
C LEU A 399 -15.55 1.99 -7.33
N GLU A 400 -16.28 0.92 -7.02
CA GLU A 400 -17.16 0.21 -7.95
C GLU A 400 -18.29 1.09 -8.48
N SER A 401 -18.82 1.98 -7.64
CA SER A 401 -19.86 2.94 -8.06
C SER A 401 -19.33 4.09 -8.92
N SER A 402 -18.05 4.40 -8.81
CA SER A 402 -17.41 5.58 -9.44
C SER A 402 -16.61 5.22 -10.70
N ILE A 403 -16.15 3.99 -10.83
CA ILE A 403 -15.36 3.50 -11.96
C ILE A 403 -16.21 2.51 -12.75
N GLN A 404 -16.57 2.89 -13.98
CA GLN A 404 -17.37 2.04 -14.85
C GLN A 404 -16.64 0.71 -15.16
N GLY A 405 -17.31 -0.42 -14.90
CA GLY A 405 -16.77 -1.76 -15.17
C GLY A 405 -15.81 -2.30 -14.12
N LEU A 406 -15.57 -1.56 -13.04
CA LEU A 406 -14.77 -2.06 -11.93
C LEU A 406 -15.55 -3.13 -11.15
N ARG A 407 -14.98 -4.31 -11.00
CA ARG A 407 -15.47 -5.38 -10.11
C ARG A 407 -14.31 -6.10 -9.47
N ILE A 408 -14.44 -6.36 -8.17
CA ILE A 408 -13.60 -7.32 -7.46
C ILE A 408 -14.18 -8.70 -7.75
N MET A 409 -13.33 -9.62 -8.20
CA MET A 409 -13.71 -10.99 -8.55
C MET A 409 -13.43 -11.95 -7.39
#